data_b5afc39410433a8d1ab503869dc4bb38
#
_entry.id   b5afc39410433a8d1ab503869dc4bb38
#
_cell.length_a   1.000
_cell.length_b   1.000
_cell.length_c   1.000
_cell.angle_alpha   90.00
_cell.angle_beta   90.00
_cell.angle_gamma   90.00
#
_symmetry.space_group_name_H-M   'P 1'
#
loop_
_entity.id
_entity.type
_entity.pdbx_description
1 polymer ?
#
loop_
_entity_poly.entity_id
_entity_poly.type
_entity_poly.pdbx_seq_one_letter_code
_entity_poly.pdbx_strand_id
1 'polypeptide(L)'
;MSMKDAIFGTAAPTSHGGATYRDSIQAWLPVKNIIGGVVITKDNRFIKILEVLPVNFYLKSPSDQQNIITSYAAYLKIAPDSMSCEVRTLPPDTSEYVEQMRQFQKTEESENCRAEIEDNIEKIGLGIVSESIRHRFFLVFQYEAKMRAKRNTVKGIIQRLNEEADTARRYLDICELEVLEPRYADDFVLKLLYELINKGTSLRVKLPEGVFDMTTEVHGVYRE
;
A
#
# COMPACT_ATOMS: atom_id res chain seq x y z
N MET A 1 -0.41 -30.31 4.07
CA MET A 1 -0.35 -29.19 5.03
C MET A 1 -0.91 -27.96 4.33
N SER A 2 -1.96 -27.34 4.84
CA SER A 2 -2.70 -26.29 4.09
C SER A 2 -1.92 -24.98 4.14
N MET A 3 -1.95 -24.22 3.02
CA MET A 3 -1.40 -22.85 2.88
C MET A 3 -1.80 -21.89 4.04
N LYS A 4 -2.86 -22.25 4.77
CA LYS A 4 -3.35 -21.54 5.95
C LYS A 4 -2.37 -21.58 7.14
N ASP A 5 -1.54 -22.61 7.23
CA ASP A 5 -0.71 -22.88 8.40
C ASP A 5 0.65 -22.17 8.34
N ALA A 6 1.08 -21.77 7.14
CA ALA A 6 2.41 -21.21 6.91
C ALA A 6 2.51 -19.69 7.16
N ILE A 7 1.45 -18.92 6.88
CA ILE A 7 1.48 -17.45 6.98
C ILE A 7 0.97 -16.95 8.34
N PHE A 8 0.05 -17.67 8.97
CA PHE A 8 -0.58 -17.27 10.23
C PHE A 8 -0.30 -18.24 11.39
N GLY A 9 0.69 -19.13 11.22
CA GLY A 9 1.15 -20.05 12.27
C GLY A 9 0.01 -20.69 13.04
N THR A 10 -0.55 -21.79 12.57
CA THR A 10 -1.22 -22.71 13.48
C THR A 10 -0.16 -23.43 14.31
N ALA A 11 0.58 -22.69 15.12
CA ALA A 11 1.21 -23.27 16.29
C ALA A 11 0.07 -23.78 17.16
N ALA A 12 0.01 -25.09 17.36
CA ALA A 12 -0.86 -25.67 18.37
C ALA A 12 -0.65 -24.89 19.67
N PRO A 13 -1.72 -24.56 20.42
CA PRO A 13 -1.59 -23.81 21.65
C PRO A 13 -0.76 -24.64 22.64
N THR A 14 0.53 -24.31 22.77
CA THR A 14 1.29 -24.70 23.95
C THR A 14 0.66 -23.94 25.10
N SER A 15 0.14 -24.68 26.05
CA SER A 15 -0.53 -24.22 27.26
C SER A 15 0.41 -23.40 28.14
N HIS A 16 0.59 -22.13 27.80
CA HIS A 16 1.15 -21.12 28.67
C HIS A 16 0.18 -19.95 28.77
N GLY A 17 -0.57 -19.94 29.89
CA GLY A 17 -1.22 -18.75 30.45
C GLY A 17 -2.23 -18.00 29.59
N GLY A 18 -3.44 -18.51 29.41
CA GLY A 18 -4.63 -17.69 29.56
C GLY A 18 -5.07 -16.66 28.51
N ALA A 19 -4.38 -16.46 27.40
CA ALA A 19 -4.95 -15.64 26.31
C ALA A 19 -5.66 -16.59 25.32
N THR A 20 -6.99 -16.58 25.33
CA THR A 20 -7.77 -17.30 24.34
C THR A 20 -7.48 -16.71 22.95
N TYR A 21 -7.36 -17.57 21.93
CA TYR A 21 -7.15 -17.19 20.50
C TYR A 21 -8.11 -16.07 20.01
N ARG A 22 -9.23 -15.86 20.68
CA ARG A 22 -10.19 -14.79 20.42
C ARG A 22 -9.62 -13.38 20.65
N ASP A 23 -8.63 -13.23 21.51
CA ASP A 23 -8.04 -11.95 21.91
C ASP A 23 -6.73 -11.66 21.17
N SER A 24 -6.36 -12.49 20.19
CA SER A 24 -5.15 -12.29 19.41
C SER A 24 -5.35 -11.18 18.35
N ILE A 25 -4.29 -10.43 18.05
CA ILE A 25 -4.26 -9.43 16.98
C ILE A 25 -4.70 -10.05 15.64
N GLN A 26 -4.34 -11.30 15.39
CA GLN A 26 -4.74 -12.04 14.20
C GLN A 26 -6.25 -12.29 14.12
N ALA A 27 -6.94 -12.48 15.25
CA ALA A 27 -8.39 -12.62 15.28
C ALA A 27 -9.08 -11.29 14.93
N TRP A 28 -8.52 -10.18 15.37
CA TRP A 28 -9.03 -8.83 15.11
C TRP A 28 -8.76 -8.37 13.67
N LEU A 29 -7.60 -8.70 13.09
CA LEU A 29 -7.23 -8.26 11.76
C LEU A 29 -8.21 -8.84 10.69
N PRO A 30 -8.85 -8.01 9.86
CA PRO A 30 -9.81 -8.48 8.86
C PRO A 30 -9.14 -9.19 7.66
N VAL A 31 -7.82 -9.05 7.51
CA VAL A 31 -7.04 -9.65 6.42
C VAL A 31 -6.80 -11.13 6.70
N LYS A 32 -7.06 -11.97 5.69
CA LYS A 32 -6.82 -13.41 5.72
C LYS A 32 -5.55 -13.79 4.97
N ASN A 33 -5.31 -13.17 3.81
CA ASN A 33 -4.14 -13.45 2.97
C ASN A 33 -3.91 -12.32 1.96
N ILE A 34 -2.71 -12.27 1.37
CA ILE A 34 -2.36 -11.42 0.23
C ILE A 34 -1.77 -12.34 -0.83
N ILE A 35 -2.28 -12.31 -2.05
CA ILE A 35 -1.83 -13.16 -3.15
C ILE A 35 -1.89 -12.36 -4.46
N GLY A 36 -0.75 -12.20 -5.14
CA GLY A 36 -0.66 -11.50 -6.42
C GLY A 36 -1.11 -10.03 -6.35
N GLY A 37 -0.80 -9.35 -5.24
CA GLY A 37 -1.20 -7.97 -4.99
C GLY A 37 -2.70 -7.80 -4.71
N VAL A 38 -3.40 -8.88 -4.35
CA VAL A 38 -4.81 -8.86 -3.97
C VAL A 38 -4.96 -9.24 -2.50
N VAL A 39 -5.61 -8.38 -1.73
CA VAL A 39 -5.97 -8.65 -0.33
C VAL A 39 -7.20 -9.55 -0.30
N ILE A 40 -7.11 -10.63 0.43
CA ILE A 40 -8.23 -11.54 0.71
C ILE A 40 -8.64 -11.33 2.16
N THR A 41 -9.88 -10.93 2.39
CA THR A 41 -10.41 -10.68 3.73
C THR A 41 -11.08 -11.92 4.31
N LYS A 42 -11.33 -11.92 5.64
CA LYS A 42 -12.00 -13.03 6.34
C LYS A 42 -13.46 -13.22 5.94
N ASP A 43 -14.10 -12.15 5.49
CA ASP A 43 -15.47 -12.14 4.95
C ASP A 43 -15.56 -12.47 3.46
N ASN A 44 -14.46 -13.02 2.89
CA ASN A 44 -14.33 -13.43 1.49
C ASN A 44 -14.48 -12.29 0.46
N ARG A 45 -14.06 -11.10 0.80
CA ARG A 45 -13.85 -10.03 -0.16
C ARG A 45 -12.42 -10.10 -0.70
N PHE A 46 -12.29 -9.75 -1.97
CA PHE A 46 -11.03 -9.66 -2.69
C PHE A 46 -10.85 -8.20 -3.09
N ILE A 47 -9.73 -7.62 -2.74
CA ILE A 47 -9.47 -6.18 -2.92
C ILE A 47 -8.15 -6.00 -3.64
N LYS A 48 -8.19 -5.33 -4.80
CA LYS A 48 -7.01 -4.88 -5.54
C LYS A 48 -6.89 -3.37 -5.39
N ILE A 49 -5.68 -2.90 -5.11
CA ILE A 49 -5.41 -1.48 -4.88
C ILE A 49 -4.36 -1.03 -5.88
N LEU A 50 -4.65 0.06 -6.59
CA LEU A 50 -3.70 0.78 -7.44
C LEU A 50 -3.44 2.15 -6.82
N GLU A 51 -2.19 2.56 -6.72
CA GLU A 51 -1.82 3.91 -6.38
C GLU A 51 -1.62 4.72 -7.64
N VAL A 52 -2.26 5.88 -7.70
CA VAL A 52 -2.20 6.80 -8.84
C VAL A 52 -1.45 8.04 -8.43
N LEU A 53 -0.44 8.42 -9.22
CA LEU A 53 0.32 9.63 -8.98
C LEU A 53 -0.46 10.84 -9.53
N PRO A 54 -0.61 11.90 -8.74
CA PRO A 54 -1.36 13.07 -9.17
C PRO A 54 -0.60 13.87 -10.23
N VAL A 55 -1.33 14.43 -11.19
CA VAL A 55 -0.82 15.41 -12.15
C VAL A 55 -1.33 16.81 -11.80
N ASN A 56 -0.52 17.83 -12.09
CA ASN A 56 -0.98 19.21 -11.92
C ASN A 56 -1.85 19.61 -13.12
N PHE A 57 -3.15 19.36 -12.99
CA PHE A 57 -4.15 19.60 -14.03
C PHE A 57 -4.21 21.07 -14.47
N TYR A 58 -4.05 22.03 -13.54
CA TYR A 58 -4.14 23.45 -13.84
C TYR A 58 -2.94 24.02 -14.61
N LEU A 59 -1.81 23.31 -14.64
CA LEU A 59 -0.65 23.68 -15.45
C LEU A 59 -0.73 23.17 -16.90
N LYS A 60 -1.74 22.36 -17.21
CA LYS A 60 -1.97 21.83 -18.56
C LYS A 60 -2.66 22.85 -19.47
N SER A 61 -2.42 22.73 -20.77
CA SER A 61 -3.15 23.56 -21.75
C SER A 61 -4.65 23.26 -21.71
N PRO A 62 -5.52 24.21 -22.12
CA PRO A 62 -6.98 23.98 -22.16
C PRO A 62 -7.37 22.76 -23.02
N SER A 63 -6.65 22.49 -24.10
CA SER A 63 -6.86 21.31 -24.94
C SER A 63 -6.53 20.02 -24.22
N ASP A 64 -5.41 19.97 -23.48
CA ASP A 64 -4.99 18.79 -22.72
C ASP A 64 -5.93 18.54 -21.55
N GLN A 65 -6.36 19.61 -20.85
CA GLN A 65 -7.37 19.50 -19.80
C GLN A 65 -8.65 18.85 -20.33
N GLN A 66 -9.13 19.29 -21.52
CA GLN A 66 -10.33 18.73 -22.15
C GLN A 66 -10.12 17.25 -22.55
N ASN A 67 -8.94 16.89 -23.07
CA ASN A 67 -8.59 15.52 -23.42
C ASN A 67 -8.58 14.62 -22.19
N ILE A 68 -7.97 15.06 -21.09
CA ILE A 68 -7.93 14.32 -19.82
C ILE A 68 -9.36 14.09 -19.31
N ILE A 69 -10.20 15.14 -19.28
CA ILE A 69 -11.60 15.02 -18.83
C ILE A 69 -12.37 14.01 -19.69
N THR A 70 -12.23 14.10 -21.00
CA THR A 70 -12.96 13.22 -21.95
C THR A 70 -12.50 11.77 -21.79
N SER A 71 -11.21 11.53 -21.69
CA SER A 71 -10.62 10.20 -21.53
C SER A 71 -11.00 9.57 -20.18
N TYR A 72 -10.97 10.37 -19.10
CA TYR A 72 -11.39 9.90 -17.78
C TYR A 72 -12.89 9.59 -17.74
N ALA A 73 -13.72 10.44 -18.35
CA ALA A 73 -15.15 10.18 -18.48
C ALA A 73 -15.45 8.92 -19.31
N ALA A 74 -14.65 8.63 -20.35
CA ALA A 74 -14.74 7.37 -21.10
C ALA A 74 -14.39 6.16 -20.24
N TYR A 75 -13.36 6.26 -19.40
CA TYR A 75 -13.03 5.21 -18.44
C TYR A 75 -14.16 4.95 -17.44
N LEU A 76 -14.73 6.01 -16.86
CA LEU A 76 -15.81 5.86 -15.87
C LEU A 76 -17.06 5.15 -16.42
N LYS A 77 -17.30 5.20 -17.74
CA LYS A 77 -18.42 4.47 -18.36
C LYS A 77 -18.24 2.95 -18.40
N ILE A 78 -17.00 2.48 -18.34
CA ILE A 78 -16.65 1.04 -18.40
C ILE A 78 -16.11 0.53 -17.08
N ALA A 79 -15.81 1.42 -16.12
CA ALA A 79 -15.31 1.06 -14.82
C ALA A 79 -16.31 0.15 -14.08
N PRO A 80 -15.83 -0.85 -13.34
CA PRO A 80 -16.73 -1.71 -12.57
C PRO A 80 -17.46 -0.93 -11.47
N ASP A 81 -18.71 -1.25 -11.22
CA ASP A 81 -19.53 -0.61 -10.16
C ASP A 81 -18.91 -0.77 -8.77
N SER A 82 -18.05 -1.78 -8.60
CA SER A 82 -17.34 -2.07 -7.35
C SER A 82 -16.04 -1.28 -7.18
N MET A 83 -15.68 -0.43 -8.14
CA MET A 83 -14.53 0.44 -8.04
C MET A 83 -14.84 1.64 -7.15
N SER A 84 -13.91 1.99 -6.26
CA SER A 84 -13.93 3.24 -5.51
C SER A 84 -12.63 4.02 -5.67
N CYS A 85 -12.74 5.35 -5.63
CA CYS A 85 -11.59 6.24 -5.57
C CYS A 85 -11.39 6.67 -4.12
N GLU A 86 -10.19 6.46 -3.59
CA GLU A 86 -9.87 6.84 -2.23
C GLU A 86 -8.71 7.82 -2.20
N VAL A 87 -8.85 8.86 -1.38
CA VAL A 87 -7.78 9.83 -1.10
C VAL A 87 -7.36 9.65 0.35
N ARG A 88 -6.07 9.43 0.56
CA ARG A 88 -5.50 9.28 1.89
C ARG A 88 -4.48 10.39 2.13
N THR A 89 -4.64 11.02 3.28
CA THR A 89 -3.71 12.03 3.78
C THR A 89 -2.72 11.34 4.68
N LEU A 90 -1.45 11.46 4.34
CA LEU A 90 -0.34 10.93 5.12
C LEU A 90 0.63 12.06 5.42
N PRO A 91 1.25 12.08 6.61
CA PRO A 91 2.39 12.96 6.84
C PRO A 91 3.50 12.61 5.84
N PRO A 92 4.29 13.60 5.39
CA PRO A 92 5.40 13.35 4.48
C PRO A 92 6.43 12.45 5.16
N ASP A 93 6.98 11.52 4.38
CA ASP A 93 8.16 10.76 4.83
C ASP A 93 9.39 11.65 4.73
N THR A 94 9.83 12.16 5.84
CA THR A 94 11.02 13.03 5.94
C THR A 94 12.30 12.26 6.25
N SER A 95 12.24 10.92 6.34
CA SER A 95 13.37 10.10 6.81
C SER A 95 14.58 10.21 5.89
N GLU A 96 14.39 10.18 4.58
CA GLU A 96 15.45 10.30 3.59
C GLU A 96 16.09 11.69 3.67
N TYR A 97 15.28 12.74 3.79
CA TYR A 97 15.77 14.10 3.93
C TYR A 97 16.57 14.29 5.22
N VAL A 98 16.09 13.76 6.34
CA VAL A 98 16.83 13.81 7.61
C VAL A 98 18.16 13.04 7.51
N GLU A 99 18.20 11.91 6.84
CA GLU A 99 19.44 11.17 6.65
C GLU A 99 20.45 11.93 5.76
N GLN A 100 19.99 12.57 4.69
CA GLN A 100 20.82 13.47 3.87
C GLN A 100 21.36 14.63 4.71
N MET A 101 20.52 15.28 5.53
CA MET A 101 20.95 16.36 6.44
C MET A 101 22.02 15.89 7.43
N ARG A 102 21.88 14.67 7.98
CA ARG A 102 22.90 14.08 8.84
C ARG A 102 24.22 13.81 8.14
N GLN A 103 24.17 13.41 6.86
CA GLN A 103 25.37 13.23 6.07
C GLN A 103 26.07 14.58 5.80
N PHE A 104 25.32 15.63 5.46
CA PHE A 104 25.86 16.99 5.32
C PHE A 104 26.48 17.49 6.63
N GLN A 105 25.81 17.26 7.77
CA GLN A 105 26.34 17.64 9.08
C GLN A 105 27.73 17.03 9.37
N LYS A 106 27.96 15.79 8.93
CA LYS A 106 29.25 15.10 9.12
C LYS A 106 30.37 15.70 8.27
N THR A 107 30.05 16.25 7.12
CA THR A 107 31.03 16.82 6.17
C THR A 107 31.20 18.33 6.33
N GLU A 108 30.32 18.99 7.06
CA GLU A 108 30.32 20.41 7.28
C GLU A 108 31.50 20.82 8.22
N GLU A 109 32.28 21.82 7.86
CA GLU A 109 33.42 22.29 8.65
C GLU A 109 33.01 23.38 9.66
N SER A 110 31.99 24.18 9.35
CA SER A 110 31.52 25.27 10.19
C SER A 110 30.66 24.74 11.35
N GLU A 111 31.05 25.06 12.58
CA GLU A 111 30.35 24.69 13.79
C GLU A 111 28.94 25.32 13.86
N ASN A 112 28.81 26.58 13.40
CA ASN A 112 27.54 27.27 13.33
C ASN A 112 26.56 26.60 12.34
N CYS A 113 27.07 26.16 11.18
CA CYS A 113 26.26 25.44 10.20
C CYS A 113 25.84 24.07 10.71
N ARG A 114 26.70 23.34 11.45
CA ARG A 114 26.33 22.07 12.09
C ARG A 114 25.21 22.25 13.10
N ALA A 115 25.27 23.28 13.93
CA ALA A 115 24.25 23.59 14.91
C ALA A 115 22.89 23.90 14.25
N GLU A 116 22.90 24.67 13.15
CA GLU A 116 21.69 24.97 12.37
C GLU A 116 21.09 23.73 11.71
N ILE A 117 21.93 22.82 11.18
CA ILE A 117 21.47 21.54 10.64
C ILE A 117 20.83 20.69 11.72
N GLU A 118 21.41 20.64 12.92
CA GLU A 118 20.86 19.86 14.04
C GLU A 118 19.52 20.42 14.52
N ASP A 119 19.39 21.74 14.65
CA ASP A 119 18.12 22.42 14.99
C ASP A 119 17.03 22.13 13.92
N ASN A 120 17.40 22.15 12.66
CA ASN A 120 16.48 21.79 11.58
C ASN A 120 16.03 20.32 11.64
N ILE A 121 16.94 19.39 11.92
CA ILE A 121 16.60 17.96 12.11
C ILE A 121 15.67 17.79 13.30
N GLU A 122 15.91 18.49 14.42
CA GLU A 122 15.06 18.44 15.59
C GLU A 122 13.65 18.99 15.29
N LYS A 123 13.55 20.14 14.62
CA LYS A 123 12.27 20.76 14.20
C LYS A 123 11.44 19.81 13.31
N ILE A 124 12.10 19.12 12.38
CA ILE A 124 11.46 18.11 11.54
C ILE A 124 10.97 16.92 12.40
N GLY A 125 11.80 16.45 13.34
CA GLY A 125 11.47 15.36 14.25
C GLY A 125 10.30 15.67 15.19
N LEU A 126 10.17 16.94 15.60
CA LEU A 126 9.05 17.44 16.42
C LEU A 126 7.76 17.66 15.59
N GLY A 127 7.79 17.45 14.27
CA GLY A 127 6.65 17.67 13.42
C GLY A 127 6.29 19.14 13.17
N ILE A 128 7.13 20.09 13.59
CA ILE A 128 6.89 21.52 13.43
C ILE A 128 6.88 21.93 11.95
N VAL A 129 7.62 21.18 11.10
CA VAL A 129 7.66 21.40 9.65
C VAL A 129 6.55 20.59 8.94
N SER A 130 5.75 19.81 9.65
CA SER A 130 4.79 18.85 9.07
C SER A 130 3.43 19.45 8.71
N GLU A 131 3.34 20.75 8.41
CA GLU A 131 2.14 21.29 7.74
C GLU A 131 2.05 20.82 6.27
N SER A 132 3.10 20.20 5.74
CA SER A 132 3.04 19.62 4.41
C SER A 132 2.34 18.26 4.46
N ILE A 133 1.10 18.28 4.02
CA ILE A 133 0.25 17.09 3.91
C ILE A 133 0.49 16.48 2.52
N ARG A 134 0.84 15.19 2.47
CA ARG A 134 0.91 14.45 1.21
C ARG A 134 -0.40 13.69 1.00
N HIS A 135 -1.04 13.96 -0.13
CA HIS A 135 -2.19 13.18 -0.57
C HIS A 135 -1.72 12.01 -1.44
N ARG A 136 -2.18 10.81 -1.13
CA ARG A 136 -2.04 9.63 -1.98
C ARG A 136 -3.40 9.25 -2.52
N PHE A 137 -3.46 8.90 -3.78
CA PHE A 137 -4.69 8.59 -4.50
C PHE A 137 -4.70 7.11 -4.85
N PHE A 138 -5.80 6.44 -4.57
CA PHE A 138 -5.94 5.02 -4.81
C PHE A 138 -7.21 4.73 -5.59
N LEU A 139 -7.10 3.81 -6.56
CA LEU A 139 -8.24 3.09 -7.11
C LEU A 139 -8.34 1.73 -6.44
N VAL A 140 -9.49 1.46 -5.86
CA VAL A 140 -9.75 0.23 -5.13
C VAL A 140 -10.81 -0.56 -5.86
N PHE A 141 -10.47 -1.75 -6.33
CA PHE A 141 -11.36 -2.71 -6.96
C PHE A 141 -11.74 -3.77 -5.95
N GLN A 142 -13.02 -4.01 -5.81
CA GLN A 142 -13.53 -4.96 -4.82
C GLN A 142 -14.39 -6.02 -5.48
N TYR A 143 -14.19 -7.28 -5.11
CA TYR A 143 -15.03 -8.39 -5.48
C TYR A 143 -15.50 -9.12 -4.23
N GLU A 144 -16.82 -9.28 -4.08
CA GLU A 144 -17.42 -10.06 -2.99
C GLU A 144 -17.82 -11.44 -3.51
N ALA A 145 -17.18 -12.49 -2.99
CA ALA A 145 -17.52 -13.85 -3.35
C ALA A 145 -18.78 -14.29 -2.65
N LYS A 146 -19.93 -14.25 -3.33
CA LYS A 146 -21.20 -14.79 -2.82
C LYS A 146 -21.07 -16.30 -2.61
N MET A 147 -21.45 -16.80 -1.43
CA MET A 147 -21.29 -18.20 -1.00
C MET A 147 -21.88 -19.25 -1.98
N ARG A 148 -22.78 -18.85 -2.89
CA ARG A 148 -23.43 -19.74 -3.86
C ARG A 148 -22.72 -19.87 -5.22
N ALA A 149 -21.70 -19.08 -5.50
CA ALA A 149 -20.97 -19.12 -6.77
C ALA A 149 -19.92 -20.24 -6.76
N LYS A 150 -20.32 -21.48 -6.90
CA LYS A 150 -19.45 -22.68 -7.02
C LYS A 150 -18.45 -22.63 -8.20
N ARG A 151 -18.48 -21.59 -9.04
CA ARG A 151 -17.69 -21.47 -10.27
C ARG A 151 -16.45 -20.58 -10.18
N ASN A 152 -16.34 -19.71 -9.19
CA ASN A 152 -15.22 -18.78 -9.14
C ASN A 152 -14.13 -19.32 -8.22
N THR A 153 -13.09 -19.88 -8.80
CA THR A 153 -11.88 -20.22 -8.06
C THR A 153 -11.18 -18.92 -7.61
N VAL A 154 -10.48 -18.95 -6.48
CA VAL A 154 -9.68 -17.83 -5.98
C VAL A 154 -8.76 -17.27 -7.10
N LYS A 155 -8.12 -18.14 -7.87
CA LYS A 155 -7.28 -17.77 -9.00
C LYS A 155 -8.05 -16.98 -10.07
N GLY A 156 -9.27 -17.40 -10.42
CA GLY A 156 -10.10 -16.70 -11.40
C GLY A 156 -10.56 -15.33 -10.94
N ILE A 157 -10.82 -15.15 -9.63
CA ILE A 157 -11.15 -13.83 -9.07
C ILE A 157 -9.94 -12.90 -9.11
N ILE A 158 -8.77 -13.40 -8.71
CA ILE A 158 -7.52 -12.63 -8.76
C ILE A 158 -7.21 -12.19 -10.20
N GLN A 159 -7.33 -13.11 -11.16
CA GLN A 159 -7.12 -12.81 -12.58
C GLN A 159 -8.07 -11.70 -13.04
N ARG A 160 -9.36 -11.80 -12.74
CA ARG A 160 -10.36 -10.79 -13.11
C ARG A 160 -10.02 -9.41 -12.52
N LEU A 161 -9.65 -9.34 -11.23
CA LEU A 161 -9.27 -8.08 -10.60
C LEU A 161 -8.00 -7.48 -11.22
N ASN A 162 -7.06 -8.32 -11.64
CA ASN A 162 -5.87 -7.87 -12.37
C ASN A 162 -6.25 -7.33 -13.76
N GLU A 163 -7.16 -7.97 -14.49
CA GLU A 163 -7.66 -7.49 -15.79
C GLU A 163 -8.40 -6.15 -15.66
N GLU A 164 -9.20 -5.96 -14.62
CA GLU A 164 -9.87 -4.69 -14.31
C GLU A 164 -8.83 -3.60 -13.98
N ALA A 165 -7.80 -3.92 -13.18
CA ALA A 165 -6.70 -3.04 -12.84
C ALA A 165 -5.86 -2.64 -14.08
N ASP A 166 -5.56 -3.60 -14.97
CA ASP A 166 -4.81 -3.35 -16.20
C ASP A 166 -5.62 -2.50 -17.20
N THR A 167 -6.93 -2.65 -17.19
CA THR A 167 -7.82 -1.79 -17.98
C THR A 167 -7.79 -0.36 -17.44
N ALA A 168 -7.91 -0.18 -16.12
CA ALA A 168 -7.80 1.12 -15.50
C ALA A 168 -6.47 1.79 -15.83
N ARG A 169 -5.34 1.05 -15.70
CA ARG A 169 -4.00 1.56 -15.98
C ARG A 169 -3.89 2.10 -17.39
N ARG A 170 -4.36 1.36 -18.39
CA ARG A 170 -4.33 1.81 -19.80
C ARG A 170 -5.12 3.09 -20.04
N TYR A 171 -6.28 3.24 -19.41
CA TYR A 171 -7.08 4.47 -19.54
C TYR A 171 -6.49 5.65 -18.77
N LEU A 172 -5.91 5.41 -17.61
CA LEU A 172 -5.24 6.44 -16.82
C LEU A 172 -3.97 6.93 -17.53
N ASP A 173 -3.24 6.07 -18.21
CA ASP A 173 -2.09 6.44 -19.03
C ASP A 173 -2.49 7.42 -20.15
N ILE A 174 -3.63 7.19 -20.82
CA ILE A 174 -4.19 8.14 -21.80
C ILE A 174 -4.53 9.49 -21.14
N CYS A 175 -4.88 9.49 -19.86
CA CYS A 175 -5.12 10.70 -19.07
C CYS A 175 -3.84 11.34 -18.53
N GLU A 176 -2.66 10.85 -18.89
CA GLU A 176 -1.36 11.24 -18.34
C GLU A 176 -1.25 11.06 -16.79
N LEU A 177 -2.05 10.15 -16.25
CA LEU A 177 -2.03 9.76 -14.85
C LEU A 177 -1.17 8.50 -14.70
N GLU A 178 -0.02 8.65 -14.09
CA GLU A 178 0.89 7.54 -13.84
C GLU A 178 0.35 6.65 -12.72
N VAL A 179 0.32 5.35 -12.94
CA VAL A 179 0.01 4.34 -11.93
C VAL A 179 1.30 3.75 -11.40
N LEU A 180 1.49 3.78 -10.09
CA LEU A 180 2.67 3.19 -9.46
C LEU A 180 2.71 1.68 -9.72
N GLU A 181 3.83 1.22 -10.31
CA GLU A 181 4.09 -0.20 -10.57
C GLU A 181 5.10 -0.74 -9.55
N PRO A 182 4.64 -1.39 -8.48
CA PRO A 182 5.55 -1.96 -7.52
C PRO A 182 6.25 -3.20 -8.10
N ARG A 183 7.55 -3.33 -7.87
CA ARG A 183 8.33 -4.50 -8.28
C ARG A 183 7.77 -5.80 -7.68
N TYR A 184 7.30 -5.73 -6.43
CA TYR A 184 6.66 -6.81 -5.71
C TYR A 184 5.28 -6.36 -5.24
N ALA A 185 4.24 -6.87 -5.89
CA ALA A 185 2.86 -6.44 -5.63
C ALA A 185 2.38 -6.78 -4.21
N ASP A 186 2.79 -7.92 -3.67
CA ASP A 186 2.40 -8.37 -2.33
C ASP A 186 3.09 -7.54 -1.24
N ASP A 187 4.37 -7.20 -1.40
CA ASP A 187 5.12 -6.31 -0.50
C ASP A 187 4.53 -4.89 -0.48
N PHE A 188 4.16 -4.37 -1.64
CA PHE A 188 3.51 -3.06 -1.73
C PHE A 188 2.22 -3.03 -0.92
N VAL A 189 1.37 -4.03 -1.10
CA VAL A 189 0.11 -4.14 -0.38
C VAL A 189 0.34 -4.31 1.12
N LEU A 190 1.32 -5.11 1.52
CA LEU A 190 1.67 -5.28 2.93
C LEU A 190 2.13 -3.98 3.57
N LYS A 191 3.03 -3.24 2.91
CA LYS A 191 3.50 -1.93 3.38
C LYS A 191 2.35 -0.94 3.51
N LEU A 192 1.47 -0.89 2.50
CA LEU A 192 0.30 -0.02 2.52
C LEU A 192 -0.64 -0.37 3.70
N LEU A 193 -0.94 -1.64 3.92
CA LEU A 193 -1.76 -2.07 5.05
C LEU A 193 -1.11 -1.75 6.39
N TYR A 194 0.22 -1.96 6.50
CA TYR A 194 0.97 -1.60 7.70
C TYR A 194 0.88 -0.11 8.00
N GLU A 195 1.05 0.76 6.99
CA GLU A 195 0.91 2.21 7.13
C GLU A 195 -0.51 2.62 7.54
N LEU A 196 -1.54 1.99 6.96
CA LEU A 196 -2.93 2.30 7.26
C LEU A 196 -3.35 1.89 8.68
N ILE A 197 -2.85 0.75 9.16
CA ILE A 197 -3.18 0.20 10.48
C ILE A 197 -2.35 0.88 11.57
N ASN A 198 -1.08 1.15 11.32
CA ASN A 198 -0.12 1.64 12.30
C ASN A 198 0.30 3.09 12.03
N LYS A 199 -0.64 3.99 11.86
CA LYS A 199 -0.41 5.40 11.47
C LYS A 199 0.71 6.11 12.24
N GLY A 200 0.81 5.89 13.56
CA GLY A 200 1.83 6.53 14.39
C GLY A 200 3.19 5.83 14.37
N THR A 201 3.19 4.50 14.29
CA THR A 201 4.40 3.67 14.37
C THR A 201 5.07 3.53 13.00
N SER A 202 4.30 3.49 11.92
CA SER A 202 4.80 3.29 10.55
C SER A 202 5.75 4.41 10.08
N LEU A 203 5.66 5.59 10.65
CA LEU A 203 6.58 6.70 10.37
C LEU A 203 7.97 6.50 11.00
N ARG A 204 8.02 5.79 12.14
CA ARG A 204 9.26 5.58 12.91
C ARG A 204 9.89 4.23 12.61
N VAL A 205 9.07 3.21 12.41
CA VAL A 205 9.50 1.84 12.16
C VAL A 205 8.98 1.44 10.79
N LYS A 206 9.88 1.41 9.81
CA LYS A 206 9.57 0.95 8.45
C LYS A 206 9.68 -0.57 8.37
N LEU A 207 8.82 -1.19 7.58
CA LEU A 207 8.99 -2.59 7.22
C LEU A 207 10.22 -2.71 6.31
N PRO A 208 11.12 -3.68 6.56
CA PRO A 208 12.23 -3.95 5.66
C PRO A 208 11.72 -4.36 4.28
N GLU A 209 12.56 -4.18 3.26
CA GLU A 209 12.26 -4.66 1.91
C GLU A 209 12.38 -6.19 1.87
N GLY A 210 11.54 -6.83 1.06
CA GLY A 210 11.58 -8.28 0.89
C GLY A 210 11.05 -9.11 2.07
N VAL A 211 10.17 -8.55 2.90
CA VAL A 211 9.57 -9.30 4.03
C VAL A 211 8.92 -10.60 3.56
N PHE A 212 8.29 -10.60 2.39
CA PHE A 212 7.68 -11.80 1.81
C PHE A 212 8.73 -12.80 1.31
N ASP A 213 9.82 -12.34 0.74
CA ASP A 213 10.91 -13.21 0.30
C ASP A 213 11.57 -13.88 1.51
N MET A 214 11.78 -13.16 2.60
CA MET A 214 12.29 -13.72 3.85
C MET A 214 11.38 -14.80 4.43
N THR A 215 10.06 -14.60 4.43
CA THR A 215 9.10 -15.60 4.91
C THR A 215 9.02 -16.82 4.00
N THR A 216 9.20 -16.64 2.70
CA THR A 216 9.19 -17.75 1.71
C THR A 216 10.44 -18.60 1.81
N GLU A 217 11.61 -18.01 2.07
CA GLU A 217 12.86 -18.74 2.24
C GLU A 217 12.88 -19.55 3.55
N VAL A 218 12.34 -19.01 4.64
CA VAL A 218 12.27 -19.70 5.94
C VAL A 218 11.35 -20.92 5.90
N HIS A 219 10.30 -20.90 5.06
CA HIS A 219 9.33 -22.00 5.03
C HIS A 219 9.45 -22.93 3.81
N GLY A 220 10.33 -22.66 2.86
CA GLY A 220 10.67 -23.58 1.76
C GLY A 220 9.51 -24.03 0.86
N VAL A 221 8.37 -23.29 0.79
CA VAL A 221 7.11 -23.86 0.30
C VAL A 221 6.52 -23.20 -0.94
N TYR A 222 7.05 -22.09 -1.46
CA TYR A 222 6.37 -21.42 -2.59
C TYR A 222 7.30 -20.99 -3.71
N ARG A 223 7.82 -22.00 -4.42
CA ARG A 223 8.22 -21.88 -5.84
C ARG A 223 7.68 -23.09 -6.60
N GLU A 224 6.40 -23.06 -6.93
CA GLU A 224 5.81 -23.78 -8.06
C GLU A 224 4.53 -23.05 -8.49
#